data_a4736b21ae60f7170202e3fc1e68e858
#
_entry.id   a4736b21ae60f7170202e3fc1e68e858
#
_cell.length_a   1.000
_cell.length_b   1.000
_cell.length_c   1.000
_cell.angle_alpha   90.00
_cell.angle_beta   90.00
_cell.angle_gamma   90.00
#
_symmetry.space_group_name_H-M   'P 1'
#
loop_
_entity.id
_entity.type
_entity.pdbx_description
1 polymer ?
#
loop_
_entity_poly.entity_id
_entity_poly.type
_entity_poly.pdbx_seq_one_letter_code
_entity_poly.pdbx_strand_id
1 'polypeptide(L)'
;ALAGLAEVAAEGGWVRPKVSAGRRLAIQSGRHPVVEQAVGAGNFVPNDTLLDPEDRQVVVLTGPNMAGKSTYLRQVALIVLLAQCGSFVPAEAAAVGLTDRVFTRVGAHDDLAAGMSTFMVEMAETANILNHATGASLVVLDEVGRGTSTYDGVSIAQAVVEFLHDSPRLGCRTLFATHYHELTALAERLPRVWNERVEVLEEGDSVRFLHRVVPGGADRSYGIHVAALAGLPPQLLARARQVLAELEQQRPLEPPALQLGLPLPPAEDPIRQEIAAIEVDQLSPLEALQKLYELRSQAGGGGE
;
A
#
# COMPACT_ATOMS: atom_id res chain seq x y z
N ALA A 1 5.54 -31.57 -7.50
CA ALA A 1 4.97 -30.23 -7.22
C ALA A 1 3.46 -30.19 -7.54
N LEU A 2 3.01 -30.45 -8.79
CA LEU A 2 1.59 -30.38 -9.18
C LEU A 2 0.69 -31.35 -8.39
N ALA A 3 1.14 -32.58 -8.16
CA ALA A 3 0.38 -33.56 -7.35
C ALA A 3 0.20 -33.08 -5.90
N GLY A 4 1.25 -32.52 -5.27
CA GLY A 4 1.13 -31.95 -3.92
C GLY A 4 0.21 -30.74 -3.86
N LEU A 5 0.22 -29.86 -4.88
CA LEU A 5 -0.74 -28.74 -4.96
C LEU A 5 -2.18 -29.23 -5.12
N ALA A 6 -2.40 -30.31 -5.89
CA ALA A 6 -3.71 -30.90 -6.07
C ALA A 6 -4.25 -31.54 -4.78
N GLU A 7 -3.38 -32.21 -4.02
CA GLU A 7 -3.71 -32.81 -2.72
C GLU A 7 -4.12 -31.73 -1.70
N VAL A 8 -3.28 -30.71 -1.51
CA VAL A 8 -3.61 -29.57 -0.61
C VAL A 8 -4.88 -28.86 -1.04
N ALA A 9 -5.11 -28.68 -2.34
CA ALA A 9 -6.33 -28.06 -2.85
C ALA A 9 -7.57 -28.91 -2.57
N ALA A 10 -7.48 -30.22 -2.71
CA ALA A 10 -8.58 -31.14 -2.40
C ALA A 10 -8.91 -31.16 -0.90
N GLU A 11 -7.89 -31.24 -0.04
CA GLU A 11 -8.04 -31.23 1.41
C GLU A 11 -8.58 -29.88 1.91
N GLY A 12 -8.10 -28.78 1.35
CA GLY A 12 -8.48 -27.40 1.72
C GLY A 12 -9.78 -26.91 1.09
N GLY A 13 -10.45 -27.70 0.24
CA GLY A 13 -11.66 -27.28 -0.48
C GLY A 13 -11.40 -26.04 -1.35
N TRP A 14 -10.24 -25.99 -2.01
CA TRP A 14 -9.86 -24.87 -2.88
C TRP A 14 -10.58 -24.94 -4.22
N VAL A 15 -10.77 -23.79 -4.86
CA VAL A 15 -11.49 -23.70 -6.13
C VAL A 15 -10.58 -23.38 -7.30
N ARG A 16 -11.00 -23.73 -8.52
CA ARG A 16 -10.30 -23.36 -9.74
C ARG A 16 -10.55 -21.87 -10.05
N PRO A 17 -9.49 -21.02 -10.07
CA PRO A 17 -9.65 -19.62 -10.40
C PRO A 17 -9.89 -19.43 -11.91
N LYS A 18 -10.60 -18.34 -12.26
CA LYS A 18 -10.67 -17.84 -13.65
C LYS A 18 -9.52 -16.87 -13.87
N VAL A 19 -8.55 -17.23 -14.68
CA VAL A 19 -7.45 -16.33 -15.08
C VAL A 19 -7.78 -15.72 -16.44
N SER A 20 -7.64 -14.40 -16.60
CA SER A 20 -7.98 -13.68 -17.82
C SER A 20 -6.94 -12.62 -18.15
N ALA A 21 -6.89 -12.17 -19.41
CA ALA A 21 -5.99 -11.11 -19.86
C ALA A 21 -6.33 -9.72 -19.30
N GLY A 22 -7.50 -9.55 -18.67
CA GLY A 22 -7.87 -8.30 -17.99
C GLY A 22 -7.03 -8.03 -16.75
N ARG A 23 -7.26 -6.87 -16.12
CA ARG A 23 -6.52 -6.45 -14.91
C ARG A 23 -7.36 -6.50 -13.63
N ARG A 24 -8.64 -6.84 -13.73
CA ARG A 24 -9.53 -6.95 -12.56
C ARG A 24 -9.15 -8.15 -11.69
N LEU A 25 -9.19 -7.95 -10.38
CA LEU A 25 -9.01 -8.99 -9.36
C LEU A 25 -10.27 -9.03 -8.49
N ALA A 26 -10.98 -10.16 -8.48
CA ALA A 26 -12.13 -10.39 -7.62
C ALA A 26 -11.97 -11.75 -6.94
N ILE A 27 -11.97 -11.75 -5.63
CA ILE A 27 -11.88 -12.94 -4.78
C ILE A 27 -13.09 -12.93 -3.85
N GLN A 28 -13.82 -14.02 -3.81
CA GLN A 28 -14.94 -14.21 -2.89
C GLN A 28 -14.52 -15.19 -1.80
N SER A 29 -14.75 -14.82 -0.56
CA SER A 29 -14.42 -15.62 0.63
C SER A 29 -12.99 -16.17 0.59
N GLY A 30 -12.01 -15.31 0.28
CA GLY A 30 -10.60 -15.67 0.26
C GLY A 30 -10.10 -16.05 1.65
N ARG A 31 -9.18 -17.01 1.70
CA ARG A 31 -8.57 -17.52 2.93
C ARG A 31 -7.05 -17.54 2.82
N HIS A 32 -6.36 -17.35 3.94
CA HIS A 32 -4.91 -17.43 3.97
C HIS A 32 -4.46 -18.88 4.16
N PRO A 33 -3.80 -19.53 3.19
CA PRO A 33 -3.57 -20.98 3.20
C PRO A 33 -2.82 -21.49 4.44
N VAL A 34 -1.85 -20.71 4.92
CA VAL A 34 -1.02 -21.10 6.08
C VAL A 34 -1.71 -20.77 7.40
N VAL A 35 -2.33 -19.59 7.50
CA VAL A 35 -3.00 -19.17 8.75
C VAL A 35 -4.25 -20.01 9.00
N GLU A 36 -5.02 -20.34 7.98
CA GLU A 36 -6.19 -21.23 8.09
C GLU A 36 -5.80 -22.58 8.70
N GLN A 37 -4.69 -23.16 8.26
CA GLN A 37 -4.19 -24.41 8.83
C GLN A 37 -3.76 -24.25 10.30
N ALA A 38 -3.13 -23.13 10.64
CA ALA A 38 -2.63 -22.88 12.00
C ALA A 38 -3.76 -22.66 13.01
N VAL A 39 -4.86 -21.98 12.62
CA VAL A 39 -6.01 -21.72 13.52
C VAL A 39 -7.04 -22.86 13.53
N GLY A 40 -6.93 -23.79 12.58
CA GLY A 40 -7.84 -24.92 12.39
C GLY A 40 -9.03 -24.59 11.48
N ALA A 41 -9.52 -25.62 10.82
CA ALA A 41 -10.64 -25.51 9.88
C ALA A 41 -11.89 -24.91 10.54
N GLY A 42 -12.50 -23.92 9.90
CA GLY A 42 -13.69 -23.22 10.38
C GLY A 42 -13.45 -22.07 11.37
N ASN A 43 -12.21 -21.87 11.86
CA ASN A 43 -11.87 -20.76 12.74
C ASN A 43 -11.30 -19.55 11.98
N PHE A 44 -10.95 -19.70 10.72
CA PHE A 44 -10.50 -18.62 9.86
C PHE A 44 -11.69 -17.82 9.33
N VAL A 45 -11.63 -16.50 9.38
CA VAL A 45 -12.66 -15.61 8.82
C VAL A 45 -12.30 -15.28 7.38
N PRO A 46 -13.05 -15.78 6.38
CA PRO A 46 -12.81 -15.46 4.97
C PRO A 46 -13.15 -14.01 4.67
N ASN A 47 -12.46 -13.43 3.67
CA ASN A 47 -12.69 -12.05 3.25
C ASN A 47 -12.77 -11.93 1.72
N ASP A 48 -13.65 -11.06 1.26
CA ASP A 48 -13.76 -10.69 -0.13
C ASP A 48 -12.66 -9.68 -0.51
N THR A 49 -12.27 -9.68 -1.79
CA THR A 49 -11.36 -8.68 -2.34
C THR A 49 -11.83 -8.28 -3.73
N LEU A 50 -11.92 -6.99 -3.96
CA LEU A 50 -12.17 -6.42 -5.29
C LEU A 50 -11.15 -5.31 -5.57
N LEU A 51 -10.38 -5.47 -6.65
CA LEU A 51 -9.51 -4.45 -7.19
C LEU A 51 -9.77 -4.34 -8.70
N ASP A 52 -10.02 -3.13 -9.15
CA ASP A 52 -10.23 -2.78 -10.55
C ASP A 52 -9.50 -1.48 -10.87
N PRO A 53 -8.53 -1.46 -11.81
CA PRO A 53 -7.80 -0.24 -12.14
C PRO A 53 -8.66 0.92 -12.65
N GLU A 54 -9.90 0.66 -13.07
CA GLU A 54 -10.77 1.68 -13.66
C GLU A 54 -11.60 2.43 -12.60
N ASP A 55 -12.00 1.74 -11.52
CA ASP A 55 -12.86 2.34 -10.48
C ASP A 55 -12.36 2.11 -9.04
N ARG A 56 -11.65 1.01 -8.78
CA ARG A 56 -11.20 0.59 -7.45
C ARG A 56 -9.73 0.16 -7.48
N GLN A 57 -8.89 1.11 -7.89
CA GLN A 57 -7.45 0.87 -8.12
C GLN A 57 -6.68 0.70 -6.82
N VAL A 58 -6.91 1.57 -5.84
CA VAL A 58 -6.23 1.59 -4.55
C VAL A 58 -7.24 1.37 -3.44
N VAL A 59 -7.02 0.36 -2.62
CA VAL A 59 -7.78 0.13 -1.39
C VAL A 59 -6.92 0.51 -0.20
N VAL A 60 -7.35 1.53 0.53
CA VAL A 60 -6.76 1.93 1.81
C VAL A 60 -7.43 1.14 2.92
N LEU A 61 -6.68 0.22 3.53
CA LEU A 61 -7.15 -0.66 4.59
C LEU A 61 -6.73 -0.12 5.96
N THR A 62 -7.68 0.28 6.77
CA THR A 62 -7.45 0.76 8.14
C THR A 62 -7.88 -0.26 9.19
N GLY A 63 -7.47 -0.04 10.41
CA GLY A 63 -7.84 -0.89 11.54
C GLY A 63 -6.68 -1.09 12.52
N PRO A 64 -6.96 -1.63 13.71
CA PRO A 64 -5.96 -1.81 14.76
C PRO A 64 -4.89 -2.84 14.40
N ASN A 65 -3.78 -2.78 15.12
CA ASN A 65 -2.79 -3.85 15.07
C ASN A 65 -3.41 -5.14 15.62
N MET A 66 -2.94 -6.29 15.14
CA MET A 66 -3.49 -7.63 15.45
C MET A 66 -4.89 -7.92 14.88
N ALA A 67 -5.55 -6.96 14.23
CA ALA A 67 -6.88 -7.18 13.62
C ALA A 67 -6.85 -8.05 12.36
N GLY A 68 -5.66 -8.34 11.80
CA GLY A 68 -5.50 -9.21 10.64
C GLY A 68 -5.22 -8.50 9.31
N LYS A 69 -4.93 -7.18 9.30
CA LYS A 69 -4.58 -6.43 8.08
C LYS A 69 -3.51 -7.13 7.24
N SER A 70 -2.33 -7.37 7.84
CA SER A 70 -1.19 -8.01 7.15
C SER A 70 -1.52 -9.43 6.67
N THR A 71 -2.35 -10.17 7.41
CA THR A 71 -2.82 -11.51 6.99
C THR A 71 -3.68 -11.41 5.74
N TYR A 72 -4.62 -10.46 5.69
CA TYR A 72 -5.46 -10.22 4.53
C TYR A 72 -4.64 -9.78 3.30
N LEU A 73 -3.69 -8.87 3.46
CA LEU A 73 -2.82 -8.43 2.38
C LEU A 73 -2.02 -9.61 1.77
N ARG A 74 -1.40 -10.41 2.64
CA ARG A 74 -0.63 -11.61 2.21
C ARG A 74 -1.51 -12.66 1.56
N GLN A 75 -2.72 -12.88 2.07
CA GLN A 75 -3.72 -13.76 1.49
C GLN A 75 -3.98 -13.42 0.03
N VAL A 76 -4.24 -12.15 -0.28
CA VAL A 76 -4.52 -11.71 -1.64
C VAL A 76 -3.32 -11.94 -2.56
N ALA A 77 -2.12 -11.59 -2.12
CA ALA A 77 -0.88 -11.83 -2.88
C ALA A 77 -0.67 -13.32 -3.17
N LEU A 78 -0.86 -14.18 -2.17
CA LEU A 78 -0.72 -15.63 -2.32
C LEU A 78 -1.76 -16.23 -3.27
N ILE A 79 -3.02 -15.79 -3.20
CA ILE A 79 -4.07 -16.25 -4.12
C ILE A 79 -3.71 -15.90 -5.58
N VAL A 80 -3.21 -14.68 -5.84
CA VAL A 80 -2.78 -14.28 -7.18
C VAL A 80 -1.60 -15.12 -7.67
N LEU A 81 -0.60 -15.36 -6.83
CA LEU A 81 0.55 -16.20 -7.17
C LEU A 81 0.12 -17.64 -7.47
N LEU A 82 -0.70 -18.25 -6.60
CA LEU A 82 -1.22 -19.61 -6.80
C LEU A 82 -2.02 -19.71 -8.09
N ALA A 83 -2.91 -18.76 -8.37
CA ALA A 83 -3.70 -18.75 -9.59
C ALA A 83 -2.84 -18.72 -10.85
N GLN A 84 -1.79 -17.89 -10.86
CA GLN A 84 -0.87 -17.78 -12.02
C GLN A 84 0.14 -18.92 -12.13
N CYS A 85 0.39 -19.65 -11.05
CA CYS A 85 1.13 -20.93 -11.11
C CYS A 85 0.27 -22.10 -11.62
N GLY A 86 -1.01 -21.88 -11.93
CA GLY A 86 -1.94 -22.90 -12.41
C GLY A 86 -2.53 -23.77 -11.30
N SER A 87 -2.43 -23.32 -10.04
CA SER A 87 -3.03 -24.00 -8.89
C SER A 87 -4.48 -23.59 -8.67
N PHE A 88 -5.21 -24.41 -7.94
CA PHE A 88 -6.43 -24.01 -7.24
C PHE A 88 -6.09 -23.00 -6.15
N VAL A 89 -7.07 -22.24 -5.69
CA VAL A 89 -6.89 -21.16 -4.70
C VAL A 89 -7.86 -21.30 -3.52
N PRO A 90 -7.44 -20.90 -2.32
CA PRO A 90 -8.26 -20.95 -1.11
C PRO A 90 -9.31 -19.82 -1.11
N ALA A 91 -10.40 -20.03 -1.82
CA ALA A 91 -11.53 -19.11 -1.94
C ALA A 91 -12.80 -19.86 -2.30
N GLU A 92 -13.96 -19.23 -2.23
CA GLU A 92 -15.22 -19.76 -2.82
C GLU A 92 -15.27 -19.49 -4.32
N ALA A 93 -14.77 -18.33 -4.76
CA ALA A 93 -14.58 -18.01 -6.17
C ALA A 93 -13.42 -17.04 -6.34
N ALA A 94 -12.72 -17.11 -7.48
CA ALA A 94 -11.67 -16.16 -7.81
C ALA A 94 -11.62 -15.89 -9.32
N ALA A 95 -11.60 -14.60 -9.68
CA ALA A 95 -11.30 -14.12 -11.01
C ALA A 95 -10.04 -13.24 -10.93
N VAL A 96 -8.97 -13.71 -11.56
CA VAL A 96 -7.65 -13.10 -11.46
C VAL A 96 -7.23 -12.58 -12.82
N GLY A 97 -7.13 -11.26 -12.95
CA GLY A 97 -6.51 -10.63 -14.09
C GLY A 97 -5.00 -10.84 -14.10
N LEU A 98 -4.40 -10.99 -15.27
CA LEU A 98 -2.96 -11.22 -15.38
C LEU A 98 -2.18 -10.15 -14.62
N THR A 99 -1.19 -10.62 -13.88
CA THR A 99 -0.30 -9.83 -13.05
C THR A 99 1.14 -10.10 -13.49
N ASP A 100 1.84 -9.07 -13.95
CA ASP A 100 3.23 -9.21 -14.40
C ASP A 100 4.20 -9.34 -13.21
N ARG A 101 3.89 -8.63 -12.11
CA ARG A 101 4.68 -8.64 -10.87
C ARG A 101 3.79 -8.46 -9.66
N VAL A 102 4.15 -9.14 -8.58
CA VAL A 102 3.58 -8.92 -7.26
C VAL A 102 4.66 -8.26 -6.40
N PHE A 103 4.45 -7.02 -6.04
CA PHE A 103 5.31 -6.30 -5.13
C PHE A 103 4.71 -6.31 -3.73
N THR A 104 5.51 -6.64 -2.75
CA THR A 104 5.09 -6.62 -1.35
C THR A 104 6.09 -5.85 -0.51
N ARG A 105 5.57 -4.94 0.31
CA ARG A 105 6.29 -4.32 1.41
C ARG A 105 5.50 -4.65 2.68
N VAL A 106 5.84 -5.76 3.33
CA VAL A 106 5.10 -6.30 4.47
C VAL A 106 6.08 -6.68 5.57
N GLY A 107 6.02 -5.98 6.69
CA GLY A 107 6.88 -6.19 7.85
C GLY A 107 8.27 -5.55 7.70
N ALA A 108 8.87 -5.13 8.80
CA ALA A 108 10.27 -4.75 8.86
C ALA A 108 11.09 -5.94 9.32
N HIS A 109 12.08 -6.36 8.54
CA HIS A 109 13.19 -7.13 9.04
C HIS A 109 14.32 -6.13 9.35
N ASP A 110 14.80 -6.15 10.58
CA ASP A 110 16.02 -5.42 10.93
C ASP A 110 17.19 -6.11 10.22
N ASP A 111 17.61 -5.55 9.10
CA ASP A 111 18.87 -5.95 8.47
C ASP A 111 20.03 -5.21 9.15
N LEU A 112 20.33 -5.64 10.37
CA LEU A 112 21.44 -5.11 11.17
C LEU A 112 22.79 -5.28 10.47
N ALA A 113 22.91 -6.19 9.52
CA ALA A 113 24.14 -6.45 8.78
C ALA A 113 24.49 -5.35 7.78
N ALA A 114 23.49 -4.62 7.26
CA ALA A 114 23.72 -3.57 6.26
C ALA A 114 23.93 -2.17 6.88
N GLY A 115 23.80 -1.99 8.20
CA GLY A 115 24.00 -0.70 8.88
C GLY A 115 22.94 0.37 8.52
N MET A 116 21.88 0.01 7.81
CA MET A 116 20.83 0.93 7.41
C MET A 116 19.71 0.94 8.47
N SER A 117 19.11 2.12 8.69
CA SER A 117 17.91 2.19 9.53
C SER A 117 16.74 1.45 8.88
N THR A 118 15.84 0.89 9.68
CA THR A 118 14.61 0.23 9.20
C THR A 118 13.80 1.15 8.27
N PHE A 119 13.78 2.45 8.54
CA PHE A 119 13.13 3.45 7.70
C PHE A 119 13.81 3.58 6.33
N MET A 120 15.15 3.57 6.26
CA MET A 120 15.88 3.63 4.99
C MET A 120 15.63 2.39 4.14
N VAL A 121 15.59 1.21 4.74
CA VAL A 121 15.23 -0.04 4.04
C VAL A 121 13.80 0.06 3.49
N GLU A 122 12.86 0.53 4.30
CA GLU A 122 11.48 0.75 3.90
C GLU A 122 11.38 1.69 2.69
N MET A 123 12.08 2.81 2.73
CA MET A 123 12.08 3.78 1.63
C MET A 123 12.73 3.21 0.35
N ALA A 124 13.80 2.44 0.48
CA ALA A 124 14.45 1.78 -0.65
C ALA A 124 13.54 0.73 -1.32
N GLU A 125 12.82 -0.08 -0.52
CA GLU A 125 11.83 -1.03 -1.02
C GLU A 125 10.65 -0.32 -1.69
N THR A 126 10.13 0.74 -1.08
CA THR A 126 9.04 1.56 -1.65
C THR A 126 9.48 2.21 -2.96
N ALA A 127 10.70 2.77 -3.03
CA ALA A 127 11.27 3.34 -4.25
C ALA A 127 11.42 2.27 -5.35
N ASN A 128 11.89 1.07 -5.00
CA ASN A 128 11.97 -0.04 -5.95
C ASN A 128 10.59 -0.40 -6.54
N ILE A 129 9.54 -0.44 -5.71
CA ILE A 129 8.17 -0.69 -6.15
C ILE A 129 7.72 0.40 -7.13
N LEU A 130 7.84 1.67 -6.73
CA LEU A 130 7.38 2.82 -7.54
C LEU A 130 8.13 2.94 -8.86
N ASN A 131 9.40 2.54 -8.92
CA ASN A 131 10.22 2.58 -10.13
C ASN A 131 9.93 1.43 -11.10
N HIS A 132 9.53 0.25 -10.61
CA HIS A 132 9.43 -0.96 -11.43
C HIS A 132 8.01 -1.49 -11.61
N ALA A 133 7.03 -1.01 -10.86
CA ALA A 133 5.64 -1.39 -11.05
C ALA A 133 5.10 -0.89 -12.39
N THR A 134 4.15 -1.61 -12.94
CA THR A 134 3.43 -1.30 -14.18
C THR A 134 1.92 -1.32 -13.94
N GLY A 135 1.11 -0.91 -14.89
CA GLY A 135 -0.35 -0.99 -14.79
C GLY A 135 -0.91 -2.42 -14.62
N ALA A 136 -0.12 -3.45 -14.89
CA ALA A 136 -0.50 -4.85 -14.69
C ALA A 136 -0.06 -5.42 -13.34
N SER A 137 0.74 -4.68 -12.56
CA SER A 137 1.27 -5.16 -11.28
C SER A 137 0.20 -5.20 -10.17
N LEU A 138 0.45 -6.04 -9.17
CA LEU A 138 -0.22 -5.98 -7.87
C LEU A 138 0.77 -5.45 -6.84
N VAL A 139 0.40 -4.37 -6.17
CA VAL A 139 1.20 -3.73 -5.13
C VAL A 139 0.53 -3.92 -3.78
N VAL A 140 1.29 -4.39 -2.80
CA VAL A 140 0.84 -4.64 -1.42
C VAL A 140 1.77 -3.90 -0.46
N LEU A 141 1.26 -2.87 0.17
CA LEU A 141 1.99 -2.00 1.09
C LEU A 141 1.39 -2.11 2.50
N ASP A 142 2.22 -2.39 3.48
CA ASP A 142 1.81 -2.52 4.86
C ASP A 142 2.58 -1.54 5.74
N GLU A 143 1.87 -0.57 6.29
CA GLU A 143 2.35 0.44 7.25
C GLU A 143 3.54 1.28 6.74
N VAL A 144 3.48 1.79 5.51
CA VAL A 144 4.51 2.71 4.97
C VAL A 144 4.54 4.03 5.77
N GLY A 145 5.75 4.49 6.11
CA GLY A 145 5.99 5.73 6.86
C GLY A 145 6.07 5.54 8.38
N ARG A 146 6.02 4.30 8.89
CA ARG A 146 6.03 4.05 10.34
C ARG A 146 7.39 4.32 11.02
N GLY A 147 8.47 4.25 10.27
CA GLY A 147 9.85 4.36 10.80
C GLY A 147 10.35 5.78 11.07
N THR A 148 9.50 6.81 10.93
CA THR A 148 9.86 8.22 11.13
C THR A 148 8.84 8.97 11.98
N SER A 149 8.93 10.31 12.05
CA SER A 149 7.94 11.13 12.77
C SER A 149 6.54 10.98 12.16
N THR A 150 5.49 11.16 12.96
CA THR A 150 4.11 10.95 12.52
C THR A 150 3.77 11.81 11.28
N TYR A 151 4.14 13.09 11.28
CA TYR A 151 3.82 13.99 10.18
C TYR A 151 4.59 13.64 8.90
N ASP A 152 5.88 13.31 8.99
CA ASP A 152 6.67 12.85 7.83
C ASP A 152 6.09 11.54 7.29
N GLY A 153 5.75 10.60 8.19
CA GLY A 153 5.18 9.32 7.82
C GLY A 153 3.87 9.43 7.07
N VAL A 154 2.92 10.23 7.59
CA VAL A 154 1.64 10.51 6.92
C VAL A 154 1.87 11.18 5.56
N SER A 155 2.76 12.18 5.50
CA SER A 155 3.03 12.91 4.26
C SER A 155 3.59 12.00 3.17
N ILE A 156 4.54 11.13 3.52
CA ILE A 156 5.11 10.14 2.60
C ILE A 156 4.05 9.13 2.16
N ALA A 157 3.29 8.58 3.10
CA ALA A 157 2.26 7.60 2.80
C ALA A 157 1.18 8.17 1.87
N GLN A 158 0.74 9.40 2.11
CA GLN A 158 -0.19 10.11 1.25
C GLN A 158 0.38 10.31 -0.16
N ALA A 159 1.60 10.83 -0.27
CA ALA A 159 2.26 11.06 -1.54
C ALA A 159 2.44 9.76 -2.34
N VAL A 160 2.72 8.63 -1.68
CA VAL A 160 2.79 7.31 -2.32
C VAL A 160 1.45 6.89 -2.89
N VAL A 161 0.34 7.05 -2.15
CA VAL A 161 -1.01 6.73 -2.64
C VAL A 161 -1.38 7.61 -3.84
N GLU A 162 -1.16 8.92 -3.75
CA GLU A 162 -1.42 9.88 -4.84
C GLU A 162 -0.59 9.53 -6.08
N PHE A 163 0.69 9.22 -5.91
CA PHE A 163 1.57 8.84 -7.03
C PHE A 163 1.15 7.53 -7.70
N LEU A 164 0.73 6.52 -6.93
CA LEU A 164 0.21 5.25 -7.47
C LEU A 164 -1.10 5.48 -8.24
N HIS A 165 -1.96 6.40 -7.78
CA HIS A 165 -3.23 6.72 -8.39
C HIS A 165 -3.07 7.55 -9.67
N ASP A 166 -2.27 8.63 -9.63
CA ASP A 166 -2.22 9.64 -10.69
C ASP A 166 -1.20 9.35 -11.80
N SER A 167 -0.19 8.53 -11.52
CA SER A 167 0.85 8.23 -12.51
C SER A 167 0.30 7.43 -13.70
N PRO A 168 0.36 7.97 -14.93
CA PRO A 168 -0.13 7.27 -16.13
C PRO A 168 0.58 5.95 -16.39
N ARG A 169 1.82 5.80 -15.90
CA ARG A 169 2.64 4.60 -16.05
C ARG A 169 2.20 3.50 -15.09
N LEU A 170 1.72 3.86 -13.90
CA LEU A 170 1.41 2.90 -12.85
C LEU A 170 -0.03 2.37 -13.02
N GLY A 171 -1.03 3.02 -12.51
CA GLY A 171 -2.42 2.54 -12.63
C GLY A 171 -2.63 1.11 -12.13
N CYS A 172 -1.73 0.62 -11.26
CA CYS A 172 -1.71 -0.75 -10.77
C CYS A 172 -2.70 -0.97 -9.62
N ARG A 173 -3.11 -2.22 -9.46
CA ARG A 173 -3.94 -2.63 -8.32
C ARG A 173 -3.12 -2.54 -7.04
N THR A 174 -3.63 -1.83 -6.05
CA THR A 174 -2.89 -1.58 -4.82
C THR A 174 -3.74 -1.86 -3.59
N LEU A 175 -3.19 -2.63 -2.66
CA LEU A 175 -3.67 -2.76 -1.28
C LEU A 175 -2.70 -2.01 -0.37
N PHE A 176 -3.20 -1.02 0.35
CA PHE A 176 -2.42 -0.15 1.22
C PHE A 176 -2.96 -0.22 2.66
N ALA A 177 -2.35 -1.05 3.50
CA ALA A 177 -2.72 -1.07 4.91
C ALA A 177 -1.98 0.02 5.69
N THR A 178 -2.70 0.70 6.56
CA THR A 178 -2.15 1.80 7.34
C THR A 178 -2.85 1.95 8.70
N HIS A 179 -2.15 2.58 9.61
CA HIS A 179 -2.71 3.09 10.87
C HIS A 179 -2.98 4.60 10.81
N TYR A 180 -2.62 5.26 9.70
CA TYR A 180 -2.91 6.67 9.48
C TYR A 180 -4.35 6.84 9.00
N HIS A 181 -5.23 7.29 9.91
CA HIS A 181 -6.65 7.52 9.59
C HIS A 181 -6.82 8.69 8.61
N GLU A 182 -5.87 9.59 8.58
CA GLU A 182 -5.84 10.75 7.67
C GLU A 182 -5.89 10.34 6.20
N LEU A 183 -5.35 9.17 5.85
CA LEU A 183 -5.38 8.67 4.47
C LEU A 183 -6.78 8.30 3.99
N THR A 184 -7.73 8.10 4.89
CA THR A 184 -9.12 7.81 4.49
C THR A 184 -9.78 8.96 3.74
N ALA A 185 -9.38 10.20 4.00
CA ALA A 185 -9.86 11.38 3.28
C ALA A 185 -9.47 11.38 1.79
N LEU A 186 -8.49 10.58 1.38
CA LEU A 186 -8.10 10.48 -0.03
C LEU A 186 -9.21 9.89 -0.91
N ALA A 187 -10.07 9.03 -0.40
CA ALA A 187 -11.19 8.48 -1.15
C ALA A 187 -12.24 9.53 -1.56
N GLU A 188 -12.30 10.68 -0.88
CA GLU A 188 -13.18 11.79 -1.24
C GLU A 188 -12.61 12.62 -2.42
N ARG A 189 -11.29 12.58 -2.60
CA ARG A 189 -10.56 13.40 -3.59
C ARG A 189 -10.11 12.60 -4.81
N LEU A 190 -9.81 11.32 -4.63
CA LEU A 190 -9.27 10.44 -5.65
C LEU A 190 -10.30 9.37 -6.03
N PRO A 191 -10.90 9.44 -7.23
CA PRO A 191 -12.08 8.64 -7.57
C PRO A 191 -11.84 7.12 -7.61
N ARG A 192 -10.58 6.66 -7.73
CA ARG A 192 -10.23 5.24 -7.76
C ARG A 192 -9.61 4.77 -6.43
N VAL A 193 -9.69 5.57 -5.37
CA VAL A 193 -9.28 5.20 -4.01
C VAL A 193 -10.50 4.81 -3.20
N TRP A 194 -10.44 3.66 -2.53
CA TRP A 194 -11.52 3.12 -1.71
C TRP A 194 -11.03 2.85 -0.30
N ASN A 195 -11.88 3.09 0.67
CA ASN A 195 -11.60 2.78 2.06
C ASN A 195 -12.22 1.46 2.46
N GLU A 196 -11.42 0.65 3.13
CA GLU A 196 -11.86 -0.54 3.86
C GLU A 196 -11.31 -0.49 5.28
N ARG A 197 -11.98 -1.17 6.18
CA ARG A 197 -11.51 -1.35 7.56
C ARG A 197 -11.68 -2.78 8.01
N VAL A 198 -10.85 -3.19 8.96
CA VAL A 198 -11.10 -4.43 9.69
C VAL A 198 -12.09 -4.13 10.81
N GLU A 199 -13.17 -4.91 10.83
CA GLU A 199 -14.30 -4.73 11.75
C GLU A 199 -13.88 -5.07 13.18
N VAL A 200 -14.31 -4.23 14.10
CA VAL A 200 -14.05 -4.35 15.54
C VAL A 200 -15.36 -4.27 16.28
N LEU A 201 -15.60 -5.18 17.21
CA LEU A 201 -16.75 -5.15 18.11
C LEU A 201 -16.31 -4.62 19.47
N GLU A 202 -16.93 -3.54 19.92
CA GLU A 202 -16.74 -2.97 21.24
C GLU A 202 -17.81 -3.54 22.20
N GLU A 203 -17.37 -4.24 23.23
CA GLU A 203 -18.23 -4.78 24.28
C GLU A 203 -17.82 -4.15 25.64
N GLY A 204 -18.39 -2.97 25.94
CA GLY A 204 -17.99 -2.19 27.11
C GLY A 204 -16.52 -1.78 27.04
N ASP A 205 -15.72 -2.20 28.03
CA ASP A 205 -14.26 -1.93 28.08
C ASP A 205 -13.41 -2.93 27.27
N SER A 206 -14.04 -3.96 26.68
CA SER A 206 -13.34 -4.97 25.89
C SER A 206 -13.53 -4.74 24.39
N VAL A 207 -12.51 -5.14 23.63
CA VAL A 207 -12.51 -5.04 22.16
C VAL A 207 -12.27 -6.42 21.58
N ARG A 208 -13.11 -6.82 20.66
CA ARG A 208 -13.01 -8.08 19.95
C ARG A 208 -12.76 -7.83 18.46
N PHE A 209 -11.68 -8.36 17.93
CA PHE A 209 -11.36 -8.28 16.50
C PHE A 209 -12.15 -9.35 15.76
N LEU A 210 -12.98 -8.93 14.81
CA LEU A 210 -13.80 -9.85 14.02
C LEU A 210 -13.06 -10.40 12.79
N HIS A 211 -11.86 -9.87 12.48
CA HIS A 211 -11.04 -10.24 11.31
C HIS A 211 -11.79 -10.13 9.97
N ARG A 212 -12.90 -9.41 9.95
CA ARG A 212 -13.71 -9.17 8.76
C ARG A 212 -13.37 -7.82 8.17
N VAL A 213 -13.08 -7.80 6.87
CA VAL A 213 -12.86 -6.57 6.09
C VAL A 213 -14.21 -6.07 5.59
N VAL A 214 -14.50 -4.80 5.87
CA VAL A 214 -15.77 -4.15 5.49
C VAL A 214 -15.50 -2.78 4.88
N PRO A 215 -16.39 -2.25 4.02
CA PRO A 215 -16.27 -0.91 3.47
C PRO A 215 -16.22 0.19 4.53
N GLY A 216 -15.51 1.29 4.25
CA GLY A 216 -15.38 2.47 5.10
C GLY A 216 -14.05 2.58 5.81
N GLY A 217 -13.75 3.74 6.36
CA GLY A 217 -12.56 3.99 7.19
C GLY A 217 -12.78 3.62 8.65
N ALA A 218 -11.71 3.35 9.38
CA ALA A 218 -11.76 3.23 10.84
C ALA A 218 -11.60 4.63 11.45
N ASP A 219 -12.48 4.98 12.38
CA ASP A 219 -12.52 6.32 12.99
C ASP A 219 -11.65 6.43 14.23
N ARG A 220 -11.19 5.29 14.78
CA ARG A 220 -10.46 5.23 16.06
C ARG A 220 -9.27 4.27 16.00
N SER A 221 -8.25 4.59 16.80
CA SER A 221 -7.16 3.68 17.11
C SER A 221 -7.48 2.89 18.39
N TYR A 222 -7.12 1.61 18.40
CA TYR A 222 -7.38 0.70 19.54
C TYR A 222 -6.09 0.35 20.29
N GLY A 223 -5.05 1.18 20.20
CA GLY A 223 -3.73 0.90 20.79
C GLY A 223 -3.78 0.65 22.28
N ILE A 224 -4.56 1.42 23.05
CA ILE A 224 -4.72 1.26 24.49
C ILE A 224 -5.44 -0.05 24.84
N HIS A 225 -6.40 -0.48 24.01
CA HIS A 225 -7.08 -1.76 24.21
C HIS A 225 -6.14 -2.94 23.94
N VAL A 226 -5.32 -2.85 22.87
CA VAL A 226 -4.27 -3.86 22.61
C VAL A 226 -3.26 -3.91 23.76
N ALA A 227 -2.87 -2.76 24.32
CA ALA A 227 -2.01 -2.70 25.47
C ALA A 227 -2.63 -3.37 26.71
N ALA A 228 -3.93 -3.23 26.90
CA ALA A 228 -4.67 -3.91 27.97
C ALA A 228 -4.67 -5.44 27.76
N LEU A 229 -4.92 -5.90 26.53
CA LEU A 229 -4.83 -7.34 26.19
C LEU A 229 -3.41 -7.91 26.39
N ALA A 230 -2.39 -7.10 26.18
CA ALA A 230 -0.99 -7.47 26.46
C ALA A 230 -0.63 -7.48 27.96
N GLY A 231 -1.57 -7.11 28.85
CA GLY A 231 -1.39 -7.18 30.29
C GLY A 231 -0.70 -5.96 30.91
N LEU A 232 -0.74 -4.78 30.27
CA LEU A 232 -0.22 -3.56 30.88
C LEU A 232 -1.01 -3.20 32.16
N PRO A 233 -0.34 -2.63 33.20
CA PRO A 233 -0.98 -2.30 34.48
C PRO A 233 -2.19 -1.35 34.30
N PRO A 234 -3.32 -1.58 35.02
CA PRO A 234 -4.52 -0.77 34.87
C PRO A 234 -4.30 0.73 35.12
N GLN A 235 -3.42 1.08 36.06
CA GLN A 235 -3.08 2.49 36.37
C GLN A 235 -2.42 3.19 35.18
N LEU A 236 -1.51 2.50 34.45
CA LEU A 236 -0.87 3.00 33.25
C LEU A 236 -1.90 3.21 32.14
N LEU A 237 -2.80 2.24 31.94
CA LEU A 237 -3.87 2.33 30.93
C LEU A 237 -4.84 3.48 31.21
N ALA A 238 -5.18 3.71 32.49
CA ALA A 238 -6.00 4.85 32.89
C ALA A 238 -5.32 6.19 32.52
N ARG A 239 -4.01 6.32 32.81
CA ARG A 239 -3.26 7.53 32.44
C ARG A 239 -3.14 7.69 30.92
N ALA A 240 -2.89 6.59 30.19
CA ALA A 240 -2.82 6.62 28.73
C ALA A 240 -4.14 7.11 28.09
N ARG A 241 -5.30 6.69 28.61
CA ARG A 241 -6.61 7.20 28.15
C ARG A 241 -6.77 8.70 28.40
N GLN A 242 -6.32 9.20 29.57
CA GLN A 242 -6.36 10.65 29.85
C GLN A 242 -5.46 11.43 28.88
N VAL A 243 -4.22 10.98 28.66
CA VAL A 243 -3.29 11.63 27.72
C VAL A 243 -3.86 11.62 26.30
N LEU A 244 -4.45 10.49 25.87
CA LEU A 244 -5.10 10.42 24.55
C LEU A 244 -6.22 11.45 24.41
N ALA A 245 -7.10 11.56 25.40
CA ALA A 245 -8.17 12.54 25.40
C ALA A 245 -7.65 13.99 25.39
N GLU A 246 -6.56 14.28 26.13
CA GLU A 246 -5.90 15.60 26.10
C GLU A 246 -5.34 15.93 24.70
N LEU A 247 -4.70 14.94 24.03
CA LEU A 247 -4.13 15.11 22.69
C LEU A 247 -5.22 15.26 21.61
N GLU A 248 -6.32 14.51 21.72
CA GLU A 248 -7.45 14.62 20.80
C GLU A 248 -8.15 15.98 20.90
N GLN A 249 -8.24 16.55 22.10
CA GLN A 249 -8.77 17.91 22.30
C GLN A 249 -7.86 19.02 21.74
N GLN A 250 -6.56 18.77 21.66
CA GLN A 250 -5.57 19.70 21.09
C GLN A 250 -5.47 19.59 19.56
N ARG A 251 -6.05 18.57 18.97
CA ARG A 251 -6.11 18.45 17.50
C ARG A 251 -7.01 19.55 16.94
N PRO A 252 -6.55 20.38 16.00
CA PRO A 252 -7.44 21.25 15.26
C PRO A 252 -8.51 20.39 14.59
N LEU A 253 -9.78 20.72 14.72
CA LEU A 253 -10.92 20.02 14.14
C LEU A 253 -10.99 20.12 12.60
N GLU A 254 -10.04 20.85 12.00
CA GLU A 254 -9.85 20.89 10.55
C GLU A 254 -8.42 20.43 10.24
N PRO A 255 -8.24 19.48 9.29
CA PRO A 255 -6.95 19.41 8.64
C PRO A 255 -6.66 20.81 8.11
N PRO A 256 -5.44 21.36 8.26
CA PRO A 256 -5.12 22.61 7.62
C PRO A 256 -5.53 22.41 6.16
N ALA A 257 -6.46 23.25 5.68
CA ALA A 257 -6.77 23.33 4.28
C ALA A 257 -5.40 23.49 3.61
N LEU A 258 -4.91 22.40 3.01
CA LEU A 258 -3.75 22.47 2.17
C LEU A 258 -4.14 23.53 1.16
N GLN A 259 -3.66 24.76 1.38
CA GLN A 259 -3.61 25.72 0.30
C GLN A 259 -2.86 24.97 -0.77
N LEU A 260 -3.63 24.43 -1.72
CA LEU A 260 -3.11 24.01 -3.00
C LEU A 260 -2.30 25.21 -3.46
N GLY A 261 -0.98 25.14 -3.24
CA GLY A 261 -0.09 26.05 -3.91
C GLY A 261 -0.54 25.93 -5.35
N LEU A 262 -0.94 27.08 -5.93
CA LEU A 262 -1.14 27.19 -7.37
C LEU A 262 -0.07 26.31 -7.99
N PRO A 263 -0.40 25.42 -8.96
CA PRO A 263 0.62 24.65 -9.62
C PRO A 263 1.68 25.65 -10.04
N LEU A 264 2.85 25.57 -9.41
CA LEU A 264 4.01 26.30 -9.90
C LEU A 264 4.11 25.81 -11.34
N PRO A 265 4.06 26.71 -12.35
CA PRO A 265 4.33 26.30 -13.71
C PRO A 265 5.61 25.46 -13.62
N PRO A 266 5.69 24.30 -14.28
CA PRO A 266 6.86 23.45 -14.23
C PRO A 266 8.04 24.38 -14.46
N ALA A 267 8.99 24.40 -13.53
CA ALA A 267 10.18 25.24 -13.64
C ALA A 267 10.73 24.96 -15.04
N GLU A 268 10.65 25.94 -15.91
CA GLU A 268 11.08 25.79 -17.29
C GLU A 268 12.56 25.46 -17.20
N ASP A 269 12.90 24.21 -17.45
CA ASP A 269 14.28 23.74 -17.45
C ASP A 269 15.00 24.47 -18.61
N PRO A 270 15.91 25.40 -18.30
CA PRO A 270 16.57 26.21 -19.34
C PRO A 270 17.30 25.33 -20.35
N ILE A 271 17.79 24.17 -19.93
CA ILE A 271 18.45 23.21 -20.82
C ILE A 271 17.45 22.61 -21.82
N ARG A 272 16.21 22.33 -21.40
CA ARG A 272 15.14 21.85 -22.30
C ARG A 272 14.75 22.89 -23.35
N GLN A 273 14.67 24.16 -22.95
CA GLN A 273 14.37 25.24 -23.89
C GLN A 273 15.50 25.42 -24.90
N GLU A 274 16.75 25.36 -24.43
CA GLU A 274 17.93 25.50 -25.30
C GLU A 274 18.04 24.32 -26.28
N ILE A 275 17.74 23.08 -25.84
CA ILE A 275 17.68 21.92 -26.74
C ILE A 275 16.56 22.07 -27.78
N ALA A 276 15.39 22.54 -27.37
CA ALA A 276 14.24 22.72 -28.30
C ALA A 276 14.47 23.83 -29.34
N ALA A 277 15.34 24.79 -29.04
CA ALA A 277 15.69 25.91 -29.93
C ALA A 277 16.80 25.58 -30.94
N ILE A 278 17.43 24.40 -30.85
CA ILE A 278 18.52 24.01 -31.77
C ILE A 278 17.95 23.62 -33.14
N GLU A 279 18.28 24.37 -34.16
CA GLU A 279 18.01 24.02 -35.55
C GLU A 279 19.10 23.06 -36.10
N VAL A 280 18.91 21.77 -35.83
CA VAL A 280 19.90 20.71 -36.08
C VAL A 280 20.39 20.69 -37.55
N ASP A 281 19.50 20.96 -38.48
CA ASP A 281 19.78 20.92 -39.92
C ASP A 281 20.65 22.09 -40.43
N GLN A 282 20.87 23.12 -39.59
CA GLN A 282 21.73 24.26 -39.91
C GLN A 282 23.08 24.21 -39.27
N LEU A 283 23.33 23.23 -38.40
CA LEU A 283 24.62 23.10 -37.71
C LEU A 283 25.60 22.25 -38.49
N SER A 284 26.84 22.73 -38.61
CA SER A 284 27.93 21.86 -39.04
C SER A 284 28.28 20.82 -37.96
N PRO A 285 28.92 19.68 -38.30
CA PRO A 285 29.29 18.66 -37.31
C PRO A 285 30.13 19.19 -36.16
N LEU A 286 30.97 20.20 -36.40
CA LEU A 286 31.82 20.81 -35.36
C LEU A 286 30.98 21.68 -34.42
N GLU A 287 30.06 22.47 -34.94
CA GLU A 287 29.18 23.31 -34.14
C GLU A 287 28.21 22.46 -33.30
N ALA A 288 27.69 21.35 -33.86
CA ALA A 288 26.86 20.40 -33.10
C ALA A 288 27.64 19.79 -31.92
N LEU A 289 28.90 19.43 -32.12
CA LEU A 289 29.74 18.90 -31.06
C LEU A 289 30.03 19.94 -29.96
N GLN A 290 30.31 21.19 -30.34
CA GLN A 290 30.49 22.29 -29.39
C GLN A 290 29.22 22.53 -28.57
N LYS A 291 28.07 22.54 -29.22
CA LYS A 291 26.79 22.73 -28.54
C LYS A 291 26.49 21.61 -27.54
N LEU A 292 26.81 20.36 -27.87
CA LEU A 292 26.70 19.24 -26.94
C LEU A 292 27.63 19.39 -25.71
N TYR A 293 28.84 19.91 -25.89
CA TYR A 293 29.75 20.19 -24.75
C TYR A 293 29.21 21.30 -23.85
N GLU A 294 28.61 22.36 -24.42
CA GLU A 294 27.97 23.44 -23.66
C GLU A 294 26.81 22.93 -22.82
N LEU A 295 25.89 22.19 -23.45
CA LEU A 295 24.73 21.60 -22.76
C LEU A 295 25.14 20.62 -21.66
N ARG A 296 26.18 19.80 -21.90
CA ARG A 296 26.71 18.89 -20.90
C ARG A 296 27.32 19.65 -19.72
N SER A 297 28.05 20.77 -19.97
CA SER A 297 28.62 21.59 -18.92
C SER A 297 27.53 22.23 -18.05
N GLN A 298 26.46 22.71 -18.67
CA GLN A 298 25.33 23.30 -17.96
C GLN A 298 24.59 22.23 -17.14
N ALA A 299 24.40 21.00 -17.67
CA ALA A 299 23.77 19.89 -16.97
C ALA A 299 24.61 19.33 -15.81
N GLY A 300 25.95 19.47 -15.88
CA GLY A 300 26.87 18.99 -14.84
C GLY A 300 27.21 20.04 -13.76
N GLY A 301 26.82 21.30 -13.91
CA GLY A 301 27.14 22.38 -12.98
C GLY A 301 26.20 22.59 -11.79
N GLY A 302 25.25 21.70 -11.56
CA GLY A 302 24.26 21.80 -10.47
C GLY A 302 24.58 21.00 -9.20
N GLY A 303 25.82 20.67 -8.93
CA GLY A 303 26.24 19.88 -7.78
C GLY A 303 27.46 20.49 -7.06
N GLU A 304 27.27 21.53 -6.24
CA GLU A 304 28.04 21.87 -5.05
C GLU A 304 27.08 22.22 -3.91
#